data_3ed168bb914bcad3dad86cce2f7c6aa7
#
_entry.id   3ed168bb914bcad3dad86cce2f7c6aa7
#
_cell.length_a   1.000
_cell.length_b   1.000
_cell.length_c   1.000
_cell.angle_alpha   90.00
_cell.angle_beta   90.00
_cell.angle_gamma   90.00
#
_symmetry.space_group_name_H-M   'P 1'
#
loop_
_entity.id
_entity.type
_entity.pdbx_description
1 polymer ?
#
loop_
_entity_poly.entity_id
_entity_poly.type
_entity_poly.pdbx_seq_one_letter_code
_entity_poly.pdbx_strand_id
1 'polypeptide(L)'
;MVSSSSLSLVSVSSSSSSSSSRRNNNKTRLSRRALDLRKRKTAVCAENNNENDVTSPFTIGYGSSTSSNSLNASSSIENMGKRGQIATGQPFLDHMIDQLTTHAQLGVSVEVEKEHVGEMVKCEPDTAKYASDEDAEATFMACGEAVGKALKDMLCSEGRIGFAANARTNGTRFAAPLDEAYASCLIEQFDSEKDGELKLFSLAPYGPRNRTHIGVYPTVYTETFFREVAKHSGLTIRLEKHRGDNAHHIVEATFKSFARCLRKFMDEVEGSDVESSSSGSNNSTSRAASRARSTKETSIDVALDLDMKDEANSSLEISTGIETLDALFDALAETAEFGTLKCVASGDTWIDDHHTTEDVAITIGQCLNEALGNKAGCNRMGSGSARVNGSEVEVIMDLSNRPYLGYDLDFAGDSIGDLSCEMVEHLFMSITFNGQMTVHLVTKEKGSTDKDLAEAAMRAFGTCLKQCKSIDPRRAGAVASSKGTLSV
;
A
#
# COMPACT_ATOMS: atom_id res chain seq x y z
N MET A 1 72.23 -0.93 -35.26
CA MET A 1 72.76 -2.06 -34.55
C MET A 1 71.53 -2.85 -34.09
N VAL A 2 71.06 -3.78 -34.88
CA VAL A 2 71.33 -5.24 -34.93
C VAL A 2 71.21 -5.85 -33.51
N SER A 3 70.22 -6.64 -33.18
CA SER A 3 69.91 -8.03 -33.56
C SER A 3 68.58 -8.45 -32.88
N SER A 4 67.57 -8.98 -33.47
CA SER A 4 67.31 -10.33 -34.03
C SER A 4 67.38 -11.52 -33.05
N SER A 5 66.32 -12.24 -33.06
CA SER A 5 66.07 -13.69 -32.90
C SER A 5 65.13 -14.04 -31.73
N SER A 6 64.25 -15.01 -31.78
CA SER A 6 63.76 -15.93 -32.83
C SER A 6 62.55 -16.70 -32.29
N LEU A 7 61.76 -17.21 -33.22
CA LEU A 7 60.61 -18.09 -33.10
C LEU A 7 60.82 -19.33 -32.24
N SER A 8 59.76 -19.80 -31.59
CA SER A 8 59.45 -21.25 -31.59
C SER A 8 57.93 -21.47 -31.53
N LEU A 9 57.41 -22.04 -32.61
CA LEU A 9 56.12 -22.72 -32.73
C LEU A 9 56.15 -24.03 -31.96
N VAL A 10 55.05 -24.27 -31.19
CA VAL A 10 54.67 -25.67 -30.83
C VAL A 10 53.20 -25.82 -31.13
N SER A 11 52.90 -26.64 -32.11
CA SER A 11 51.61 -27.18 -32.46
C SER A 11 51.31 -28.39 -31.59
N VAL A 12 50.13 -28.50 -30.98
CA VAL A 12 49.54 -29.80 -30.61
C VAL A 12 48.02 -29.75 -30.78
N SER A 13 47.60 -30.47 -31.73
CA SER A 13 46.43 -31.30 -32.04
C SER A 13 45.17 -31.18 -31.16
N SER A 14 44.08 -31.05 -31.90
CA SER A 14 42.69 -31.33 -31.67
C SER A 14 42.35 -32.60 -30.89
N SER A 15 41.45 -32.50 -29.90
CA SER A 15 40.52 -33.56 -29.59
C SER A 15 39.15 -32.97 -29.26
N SER A 16 38.21 -33.24 -30.14
CA SER A 16 36.80 -33.03 -30.03
C SER A 16 36.21 -33.98 -28.97
N SER A 17 35.47 -33.43 -28.00
CA SER A 17 34.45 -34.22 -27.30
C SER A 17 33.21 -33.37 -27.06
N SER A 18 32.15 -33.81 -27.69
CA SER A 18 30.77 -33.39 -27.63
C SER A 18 30.19 -33.44 -26.22
N SER A 19 29.67 -32.33 -25.75
CA SER A 19 28.66 -32.28 -24.68
C SER A 19 27.65 -31.14 -24.91
N SER A 20 26.82 -31.33 -25.92
CA SER A 20 25.59 -30.57 -26.11
C SER A 20 24.41 -31.44 -25.66
N SER A 21 23.44 -30.82 -24.99
CA SER A 21 22.12 -31.34 -24.63
C SER A 21 21.89 -31.66 -23.15
N ARG A 22 21.88 -30.66 -22.29
CA ARG A 22 21.15 -30.77 -20.99
C ARG A 22 20.56 -29.42 -20.45
N ARG A 23 20.67 -28.31 -21.17
CA ARG A 23 20.13 -26.99 -20.67
C ARG A 23 18.74 -26.62 -21.15
N ASN A 24 18.18 -27.27 -22.16
CA ASN A 24 16.86 -26.83 -22.73
C ASN A 24 15.60 -27.48 -22.13
N ASN A 25 15.76 -28.48 -21.23
CA ASN A 25 14.55 -29.16 -20.68
C ASN A 25 14.00 -28.58 -19.38
N ASN A 26 14.71 -27.64 -18.73
CA ASN A 26 14.18 -27.03 -17.49
C ASN A 26 13.34 -25.77 -17.74
N LYS A 27 13.61 -24.98 -18.77
CA LYS A 27 12.77 -23.79 -19.09
C LYS A 27 11.38 -24.20 -19.61
N THR A 28 11.29 -25.25 -20.42
CA THR A 28 10.01 -25.78 -20.89
C THR A 28 9.17 -26.47 -19.82
N ARG A 29 9.79 -26.93 -18.73
CA ARG A 29 9.06 -27.57 -17.63
C ARG A 29 8.45 -26.55 -16.66
N LEU A 30 9.08 -25.37 -16.49
CA LEU A 30 8.56 -24.26 -15.67
C LEU A 30 7.42 -23.53 -16.36
N SER A 31 7.53 -23.28 -17.69
CA SER A 31 6.46 -22.66 -18.47
C SER A 31 5.21 -23.55 -18.58
N ARG A 32 5.37 -24.87 -18.71
CA ARG A 32 4.22 -25.81 -18.70
C ARG A 32 3.54 -25.91 -17.33
N ARG A 33 4.26 -25.76 -16.22
CA ARG A 33 3.67 -25.75 -14.88
C ARG A 33 2.88 -24.45 -14.61
N ALA A 34 3.35 -23.32 -15.12
CA ALA A 34 2.65 -22.03 -15.02
C ALA A 34 1.37 -22.03 -15.88
N LEU A 35 1.41 -22.62 -17.08
CA LEU A 35 0.23 -22.76 -17.94
C LEU A 35 -0.83 -23.70 -17.37
N ASP A 36 -0.41 -24.79 -16.70
CA ASP A 36 -1.34 -25.73 -16.07
C ASP A 36 -2.02 -25.15 -14.82
N LEU A 37 -1.33 -24.27 -14.10
CA LEU A 37 -1.91 -23.55 -12.96
C LEU A 37 -2.91 -22.46 -13.41
N ARG A 38 -2.65 -21.81 -14.55
CA ARG A 38 -3.63 -20.86 -15.17
C ARG A 38 -4.89 -21.58 -15.68
N LYS A 39 -4.74 -22.74 -16.33
CA LYS A 39 -5.89 -23.53 -16.80
C LYS A 39 -6.74 -24.12 -15.67
N ARG A 40 -6.15 -24.43 -14.49
CA ARG A 40 -6.93 -24.85 -13.32
C ARG A 40 -7.69 -23.71 -12.64
N LYS A 41 -7.18 -22.46 -12.67
CA LYS A 41 -7.91 -21.29 -12.16
C LYS A 41 -9.09 -20.92 -13.05
N THR A 42 -8.98 -21.04 -14.37
CA THR A 42 -10.09 -20.76 -15.31
C THR A 42 -11.16 -21.86 -15.31
N ALA A 43 -10.82 -23.09 -15.01
CA ALA A 43 -11.80 -24.18 -14.93
C ALA A 43 -12.68 -24.14 -13.67
N VAL A 44 -12.19 -23.58 -12.57
CA VAL A 44 -12.97 -23.44 -11.32
C VAL A 44 -13.97 -22.28 -11.41
N CYS A 45 -13.76 -21.28 -12.28
CA CYS A 45 -14.71 -20.19 -12.50
C CYS A 45 -15.79 -20.48 -13.55
N ALA A 46 -15.69 -21.57 -14.30
CA ALA A 46 -16.61 -21.88 -15.41
C ALA A 46 -17.72 -22.89 -15.07
N GLU A 47 -17.73 -23.50 -13.90
CA GLU A 47 -18.70 -24.56 -13.53
C GLU A 47 -19.82 -24.12 -12.58
N ASN A 48 -19.96 -22.82 -12.23
CA ASN A 48 -21.02 -22.35 -11.33
C ASN A 48 -21.99 -21.34 -11.94
N ASN A 49 -22.38 -21.52 -13.19
CA ASN A 49 -23.56 -20.84 -13.76
C ASN A 49 -24.69 -21.85 -13.96
N ASN A 50 -25.36 -22.25 -12.89
CA ASN A 50 -26.72 -22.72 -12.94
C ASN A 50 -27.55 -21.91 -11.94
N GLU A 51 -28.41 -21.08 -12.51
CA GLU A 51 -29.46 -20.36 -11.81
C GLU A 51 -30.46 -21.34 -11.17
N ASN A 52 -30.93 -20.94 -10.00
CA ASN A 52 -31.99 -21.52 -9.17
C ASN A 52 -31.54 -22.54 -8.11
N ASP A 53 -31.05 -22.03 -7.00
CA ASP A 53 -31.62 -22.41 -5.68
C ASP A 53 -31.13 -21.41 -4.60
N VAL A 54 -32.06 -20.57 -4.13
CA VAL A 54 -31.85 -19.69 -2.97
C VAL A 54 -32.18 -20.51 -1.73
N THR A 55 -31.19 -21.24 -1.24
CA THR A 55 -31.22 -21.73 0.14
C THR A 55 -30.02 -21.20 0.90
N SER A 56 -30.32 -20.40 1.90
CA SER A 56 -29.40 -19.81 2.87
C SER A 56 -28.37 -20.82 3.36
N PRO A 57 -27.06 -20.51 3.34
CA PRO A 57 -26.08 -21.40 3.94
C PRO A 57 -25.97 -21.15 5.45
N PHE A 58 -26.11 -22.22 6.19
CA PHE A 58 -25.63 -22.46 7.54
C PHE A 58 -25.95 -21.44 8.63
N THR A 59 -27.17 -21.55 9.18
CA THR A 59 -27.40 -21.18 10.57
C THR A 59 -26.79 -22.28 11.45
N ILE A 60 -25.56 -22.09 11.90
CA ILE A 60 -25.05 -22.86 13.03
C ILE A 60 -25.79 -22.33 14.25
N GLY A 61 -26.75 -23.09 14.74
CA GLY A 61 -27.41 -22.82 16.01
C GLY A 61 -26.39 -22.96 17.13
N TYR A 62 -25.92 -21.86 17.67
CA TYR A 62 -25.18 -21.84 18.92
C TYR A 62 -26.20 -22.07 20.06
N GLY A 63 -26.11 -23.22 20.69
CA GLY A 63 -26.82 -23.48 21.92
C GLY A 63 -26.43 -22.42 22.95
N SER A 64 -27.42 -21.74 23.49
CA SER A 64 -27.28 -20.82 24.60
C SER A 64 -26.78 -21.57 25.84
N SER A 65 -25.46 -21.56 26.07
CA SER A 65 -24.93 -21.84 27.40
C SER A 65 -25.02 -20.54 28.19
N THR A 66 -25.94 -20.47 29.11
CA THR A 66 -26.12 -19.39 30.09
C THR A 66 -24.98 -19.42 31.10
N SER A 67 -23.86 -18.85 30.78
CA SER A 67 -22.96 -18.24 31.76
C SER A 67 -22.86 -16.76 31.39
N SER A 68 -23.60 -15.92 32.10
CA SER A 68 -23.54 -14.46 31.94
C SER A 68 -22.24 -13.94 32.51
N ASN A 69 -21.15 -14.10 31.79
CA ASN A 69 -19.97 -13.29 32.02
C ASN A 69 -20.31 -11.91 31.49
N SER A 70 -20.54 -10.93 32.35
CA SER A 70 -20.74 -9.55 31.91
C SER A 70 -19.39 -9.01 31.41
N LEU A 71 -19.38 -8.53 30.20
CA LEU A 71 -18.23 -7.87 29.61
C LEU A 71 -18.63 -6.46 29.19
N ASN A 72 -17.89 -5.46 29.71
CA ASN A 72 -18.13 -4.06 29.40
C ASN A 72 -16.91 -3.49 28.69
N ALA A 73 -17.13 -2.71 27.65
CA ALA A 73 -16.08 -1.93 26.99
C ALA A 73 -16.42 -0.46 26.99
N SER A 74 -15.42 0.37 27.21
CA SER A 74 -15.51 1.82 27.10
C SER A 74 -14.44 2.33 26.15
N SER A 75 -14.71 3.41 25.43
CA SER A 75 -13.77 4.07 24.53
C SER A 75 -13.94 5.56 24.57
N SER A 76 -12.84 6.29 24.37
CA SER A 76 -12.86 7.72 24.07
C SER A 76 -12.00 8.00 22.86
N ILE A 77 -12.48 8.88 21.98
CA ILE A 77 -11.77 9.27 20.76
C ILE A 77 -11.77 10.79 20.65
N GLU A 78 -10.59 11.36 20.44
CA GLU A 78 -10.37 12.78 20.28
C GLU A 78 -9.66 13.06 18.96
N ASN A 79 -10.17 13.98 18.16
CA ASN A 79 -9.51 14.40 16.94
C ASN A 79 -8.21 15.14 17.26
N MET A 80 -7.10 14.73 16.66
CA MET A 80 -5.77 15.23 16.95
C MET A 80 -5.36 15.10 18.42
N GLY A 81 -6.02 14.19 19.15
CA GLY A 81 -5.74 13.90 20.56
C GLY A 81 -4.43 13.13 20.77
N LYS A 82 -3.98 13.12 22.01
CA LYS A 82 -2.82 12.31 22.41
C LYS A 82 -3.20 10.82 22.39
N ARG A 83 -2.20 9.99 22.06
CA ARG A 83 -2.32 8.53 22.16
C ARG A 83 -2.78 8.13 23.56
N GLY A 84 -3.91 7.44 23.65
CA GLY A 84 -4.46 6.89 24.87
C GLY A 84 -4.03 5.46 25.13
N GLN A 85 -4.60 4.87 26.17
CA GLN A 85 -4.38 3.47 26.53
C GLN A 85 -5.39 2.59 25.79
N ILE A 86 -4.93 1.51 25.15
CA ILE A 86 -5.77 0.51 24.52
C ILE A 86 -5.53 -0.81 25.26
N ALA A 87 -6.56 -1.40 25.83
CA ALA A 87 -6.50 -2.55 26.70
C ALA A 87 -7.75 -3.43 26.50
N THR A 88 -7.78 -4.18 25.38
CA THR A 88 -8.92 -5.07 25.06
C THR A 88 -8.75 -6.49 25.59
N GLY A 89 -7.56 -6.84 26.03
CA GLY A 89 -7.19 -8.23 26.37
C GLY A 89 -6.90 -9.10 25.14
N GLN A 90 -6.91 -8.50 23.95
CA GLN A 90 -6.54 -9.11 22.67
C GLN A 90 -5.37 -8.31 22.08
N PRO A 91 -4.10 -8.73 22.27
CA PRO A 91 -2.94 -7.90 21.91
C PRO A 91 -2.90 -7.47 20.45
N PHE A 92 -3.35 -8.33 19.54
CA PHE A 92 -3.40 -7.97 18.11
C PHE A 92 -4.52 -6.98 17.82
N LEU A 93 -5.67 -7.04 18.52
CA LEU A 93 -6.74 -6.05 18.39
C LEU A 93 -6.29 -4.69 18.93
N ASP A 94 -5.53 -4.67 20.05
CA ASP A 94 -4.94 -3.44 20.61
C ASP A 94 -4.06 -2.76 19.56
N HIS A 95 -3.18 -3.54 18.90
CA HIS A 95 -2.34 -3.05 17.81
C HIS A 95 -3.16 -2.58 16.59
N MET A 96 -4.26 -3.25 16.27
CA MET A 96 -5.14 -2.86 15.16
C MET A 96 -5.90 -1.56 15.45
N ILE A 97 -6.44 -1.39 16.64
CA ILE A 97 -7.13 -0.14 17.04
C ILE A 97 -6.14 1.03 17.06
N ASP A 98 -4.88 0.81 17.45
CA ASP A 98 -3.84 1.81 17.42
C ASP A 98 -3.50 2.33 16.01
N GLN A 99 -3.90 1.65 14.93
CA GLN A 99 -3.80 2.19 13.58
C GLN A 99 -4.64 3.47 13.42
N LEU A 100 -5.73 3.63 14.17
CA LEU A 100 -6.52 4.86 14.19
C LEU A 100 -5.71 6.02 14.77
N THR A 101 -4.93 5.78 15.83
CA THR A 101 -4.04 6.79 16.41
C THR A 101 -2.98 7.22 15.39
N THR A 102 -2.34 6.26 14.77
CA THR A 102 -1.19 6.54 13.90
C THR A 102 -1.59 7.12 12.55
N HIS A 103 -2.64 6.56 11.93
CA HIS A 103 -2.99 6.85 10.53
C HIS A 103 -4.19 7.77 10.37
N ALA A 104 -5.14 7.77 11.32
CA ALA A 104 -6.22 8.75 11.35
C ALA A 104 -5.91 9.96 12.25
N GLN A 105 -4.78 9.97 12.96
CA GLN A 105 -4.37 11.04 13.89
C GLN A 105 -5.41 11.31 14.97
N LEU A 106 -5.94 10.24 15.56
CA LEU A 106 -6.92 10.29 16.64
C LEU A 106 -6.27 9.88 17.96
N GLY A 107 -6.59 10.59 19.04
CA GLY A 107 -6.32 10.09 20.39
C GLY A 107 -7.34 9.02 20.72
N VAL A 108 -6.95 7.76 20.83
CA VAL A 108 -7.85 6.64 21.06
C VAL A 108 -7.53 5.97 22.39
N SER A 109 -8.54 5.81 23.25
CA SER A 109 -8.49 4.95 24.43
C SER A 109 -9.57 3.90 24.35
N VAL A 110 -9.25 2.65 24.70
CA VAL A 110 -10.20 1.56 24.80
C VAL A 110 -9.87 0.74 26.03
N GLU A 111 -10.85 0.56 26.92
CA GLU A 111 -10.71 -0.28 28.10
C GLU A 111 -11.82 -1.34 28.09
N VAL A 112 -11.46 -2.59 28.37
CA VAL A 112 -12.40 -3.69 28.55
C VAL A 112 -12.34 -4.15 30.00
N GLU A 113 -13.53 -4.32 30.60
CA GLU A 113 -13.69 -4.90 31.92
C GLU A 113 -14.47 -6.21 31.79
N LYS A 114 -13.99 -7.24 32.46
CA LYS A 114 -14.61 -8.56 32.49
C LYS A 114 -14.89 -8.98 33.91
N GLU A 115 -16.08 -9.57 34.14
CA GLU A 115 -16.34 -10.18 35.41
C GLU A 115 -15.42 -11.39 35.64
N HIS A 116 -14.65 -11.36 36.72
CA HIS A 116 -13.78 -12.44 37.12
C HIS A 116 -14.00 -12.73 38.61
N VAL A 117 -14.56 -13.93 38.90
CA VAL A 117 -14.84 -14.36 40.28
C VAL A 117 -15.76 -13.35 41.05
N GLY A 118 -16.73 -12.75 40.34
CA GLY A 118 -17.68 -11.79 40.93
C GLY A 118 -17.19 -10.36 41.05
N GLU A 119 -16.01 -10.05 40.58
CA GLU A 119 -15.48 -8.69 40.52
C GLU A 119 -15.17 -8.27 39.08
N MET A 120 -15.49 -7.00 38.73
CA MET A 120 -15.09 -6.46 37.44
C MET A 120 -13.60 -6.12 37.45
N VAL A 121 -12.86 -6.68 36.53
CA VAL A 121 -11.40 -6.51 36.40
C VAL A 121 -11.11 -5.93 35.01
N LYS A 122 -10.28 -4.87 34.99
CA LYS A 122 -9.80 -4.27 33.75
C LYS A 122 -8.78 -5.19 33.07
N CYS A 123 -8.88 -5.29 31.76
CA CYS A 123 -7.83 -5.87 30.95
C CYS A 123 -6.57 -4.98 31.00
N GLU A 124 -5.41 -5.61 30.88
CA GLU A 124 -4.13 -4.88 30.78
C GLU A 124 -3.73 -4.78 29.31
N PRO A 125 -3.03 -3.70 28.90
CA PRO A 125 -2.48 -3.57 27.55
C PRO A 125 -1.58 -4.74 27.19
N ASP A 126 -1.58 -5.11 25.92
CA ASP A 126 -0.68 -6.12 25.35
C ASP A 126 -0.65 -7.47 26.10
N THR A 127 -1.75 -7.84 26.76
CA THR A 127 -1.87 -9.10 27.49
C THR A 127 -2.92 -10.03 26.88
N ALA A 128 -2.65 -11.32 26.90
CA ALA A 128 -3.61 -12.37 26.49
C ALA A 128 -4.39 -12.95 27.69
N LYS A 129 -4.37 -12.31 28.86
CA LYS A 129 -4.96 -12.85 30.09
C LYS A 129 -6.45 -13.22 29.95
N TYR A 130 -7.19 -12.43 29.16
CA TYR A 130 -8.63 -12.63 28.93
C TYR A 130 -8.97 -13.04 27.47
N ALA A 131 -7.95 -13.30 26.66
CA ALA A 131 -8.11 -13.62 25.25
C ALA A 131 -8.40 -15.12 25.05
N SER A 132 -9.52 -15.61 25.60
CA SER A 132 -10.01 -16.96 25.32
C SER A 132 -10.94 -16.94 24.10
N ASP A 133 -11.04 -18.05 23.36
CA ASP A 133 -11.96 -18.17 22.23
C ASP A 133 -13.42 -17.99 22.65
N GLU A 134 -13.77 -18.40 23.86
CA GLU A 134 -15.14 -18.27 24.42
C GLU A 134 -15.57 -16.82 24.62
N ASP A 135 -14.60 -15.93 24.91
CA ASP A 135 -14.84 -14.50 25.16
C ASP A 135 -14.51 -13.62 23.95
N ALA A 136 -13.88 -14.20 22.93
CA ALA A 136 -13.35 -13.40 21.83
C ALA A 136 -14.46 -12.65 21.08
N GLU A 137 -15.56 -13.33 20.70
CA GLU A 137 -16.67 -12.69 20.00
C GLU A 137 -17.26 -11.53 20.81
N ALA A 138 -17.53 -11.75 22.09
CA ALA A 138 -18.08 -10.72 22.99
C ALA A 138 -17.11 -9.53 23.11
N THR A 139 -15.79 -9.78 23.18
CA THR A 139 -14.77 -8.73 23.23
C THR A 139 -14.79 -7.90 21.95
N PHE A 140 -14.82 -8.52 20.78
CA PHE A 140 -14.84 -7.81 19.49
C PHE A 140 -16.13 -7.00 19.30
N MET A 141 -17.27 -7.54 19.71
CA MET A 141 -18.55 -6.82 19.71
C MET A 141 -18.49 -5.60 20.62
N ALA A 142 -18.12 -5.77 21.88
CA ALA A 142 -18.07 -4.69 22.85
C ALA A 142 -17.06 -3.60 22.46
N CYS A 143 -15.87 -3.97 22.00
CA CYS A 143 -14.88 -3.02 21.50
C CYS A 143 -15.38 -2.27 20.26
N GLY A 144 -15.99 -2.97 19.30
CA GLY A 144 -16.57 -2.36 18.10
C GLY A 144 -17.67 -1.37 18.42
N GLU A 145 -18.58 -1.72 19.33
CA GLU A 145 -19.64 -0.84 19.84
C GLU A 145 -19.06 0.40 20.54
N ALA A 146 -18.11 0.21 21.47
CA ALA A 146 -17.50 1.31 22.22
C ALA A 146 -16.73 2.29 21.28
N VAL A 147 -15.92 1.76 20.37
CA VAL A 147 -15.20 2.56 19.36
C VAL A 147 -16.18 3.26 18.43
N GLY A 148 -17.24 2.58 17.97
CA GLY A 148 -18.27 3.17 17.12
C GLY A 148 -18.98 4.35 17.78
N LYS A 149 -19.40 4.21 19.05
CA LYS A 149 -20.03 5.29 19.82
C LYS A 149 -19.06 6.48 20.00
N ALA A 150 -17.81 6.21 20.39
CA ALA A 150 -16.80 7.25 20.57
C ALA A 150 -16.48 7.99 19.25
N LEU A 151 -16.48 7.28 18.11
CA LEU A 151 -16.37 7.91 16.80
C LEU A 151 -17.56 8.81 16.50
N LYS A 152 -18.78 8.36 16.76
CA LYS A 152 -20.00 9.15 16.58
C LYS A 152 -19.96 10.44 17.42
N ASP A 153 -19.62 10.30 18.71
CA ASP A 153 -19.50 11.44 19.62
C ASP A 153 -18.44 12.44 19.14
N MET A 154 -17.29 11.97 18.70
CA MET A 154 -16.22 12.79 18.15
C MET A 154 -16.66 13.50 16.85
N LEU A 155 -17.34 12.79 15.93
CA LEU A 155 -17.83 13.35 14.67
C LEU A 155 -18.96 14.37 14.88
N CYS A 156 -19.78 14.22 15.94
CA CYS A 156 -20.86 15.12 16.32
C CYS A 156 -20.43 16.26 17.23
N SER A 157 -19.18 16.28 17.74
CA SER A 157 -18.75 17.28 18.72
C SER A 157 -18.86 18.71 18.20
N GLU A 158 -19.19 19.65 19.12
CA GLU A 158 -19.37 21.06 18.80
C GLU A 158 -18.11 21.69 18.19
N GLY A 159 -18.31 22.54 17.17
CA GLY A 159 -17.21 23.22 16.48
C GLY A 159 -16.73 22.57 15.19
N ARG A 160 -17.23 21.39 14.81
CA ARG A 160 -16.94 20.78 13.51
C ARG A 160 -17.96 21.27 12.48
N ILE A 161 -17.53 22.25 11.70
CA ILE A 161 -18.31 22.79 10.57
C ILE A 161 -18.35 21.68 9.50
N GLY A 162 -19.55 21.16 9.19
CA GLY A 162 -19.75 20.18 8.13
C GLY A 162 -20.27 18.82 8.59
N PHE A 163 -20.07 18.40 9.84
CA PHE A 163 -20.72 17.21 10.40
C PHE A 163 -22.13 17.49 10.94
N ALA A 164 -22.90 18.37 10.25
CA ALA A 164 -24.34 18.46 10.45
C ALA A 164 -24.98 17.12 10.06
N ALA A 165 -26.08 16.77 10.70
CA ALA A 165 -26.77 15.47 10.78
C ALA A 165 -26.62 14.46 9.63
N ASN A 166 -26.16 14.85 8.44
CA ASN A 166 -26.03 14.00 7.26
C ASN A 166 -24.85 14.44 6.38
N ALA A 167 -23.61 14.12 6.74
CA ALA A 167 -22.47 14.37 5.88
C ALA A 167 -22.40 13.30 4.78
N ARG A 168 -22.49 13.73 3.53
CA ARG A 168 -22.32 12.89 2.34
C ARG A 168 -21.17 13.41 1.51
N THR A 169 -20.27 12.52 1.18
CA THR A 169 -19.28 12.71 0.11
C THR A 169 -19.75 11.94 -1.12
N ASN A 170 -19.07 12.08 -2.25
CA ASN A 170 -19.29 11.22 -3.42
C ASN A 170 -18.73 9.81 -3.21
N GLY A 171 -18.41 9.46 -1.95
CA GLY A 171 -17.72 8.23 -1.53
C GLY A 171 -16.22 8.49 -1.36
N THR A 172 -15.77 8.59 -0.11
CA THR A 172 -14.34 8.72 0.19
C THR A 172 -13.70 7.35 0.19
N ARG A 173 -12.70 7.15 -0.64
CA ARG A 173 -11.97 5.87 -0.74
C ARG A 173 -10.50 6.07 -0.42
N PHE A 174 -9.92 5.08 0.28
CA PHE A 174 -8.49 4.94 0.48
C PHE A 174 -8.07 3.48 0.43
N ALA A 175 -6.99 3.17 -0.28
CA ALA A 175 -6.35 1.86 -0.25
C ALA A 175 -4.99 1.95 0.44
N ALA A 176 -4.70 1.00 1.32
CA ALA A 176 -3.45 0.95 2.07
C ALA A 176 -2.74 -0.40 1.89
N PRO A 177 -1.42 -0.40 1.65
CA PRO A 177 -0.67 -1.62 1.52
C PRO A 177 0.04 -1.99 2.84
N LEU A 178 0.37 -3.26 2.96
CA LEU A 178 1.37 -3.78 3.89
C LEU A 178 2.08 -4.96 3.22
N ASP A 179 3.30 -4.72 2.76
CA ASP A 179 4.11 -5.66 1.98
C ASP A 179 3.29 -6.26 0.81
N GLU A 180 3.07 -7.57 0.73
CA GLU A 180 2.32 -8.23 -0.36
C GLU A 180 0.79 -8.04 -0.29
N ALA A 181 0.28 -7.51 0.82
CA ALA A 181 -1.14 -7.29 1.00
C ALA A 181 -1.54 -5.83 0.74
N TYR A 182 -2.73 -5.63 0.18
CA TYR A 182 -3.42 -4.36 0.25
C TYR A 182 -4.93 -4.54 0.33
N ALA A 183 -5.56 -3.62 1.05
CA ALA A 183 -6.99 -3.54 1.23
C ALA A 183 -7.48 -2.11 0.97
N SER A 184 -8.75 -1.95 0.65
CA SER A 184 -9.39 -0.65 0.50
C SER A 184 -10.57 -0.50 1.45
N CYS A 185 -10.76 0.76 1.87
CA CYS A 185 -11.94 1.22 2.59
C CYS A 185 -12.67 2.26 1.74
N LEU A 186 -13.99 2.20 1.71
CA LEU A 186 -14.87 3.22 1.17
C LEU A 186 -15.86 3.64 2.26
N ILE A 187 -15.88 4.92 2.61
CA ILE A 187 -16.91 5.53 3.46
C ILE A 187 -17.87 6.29 2.54
N GLU A 188 -19.14 5.83 2.48
CA GLU A 188 -20.14 6.41 1.59
C GLU A 188 -20.86 7.60 2.22
N GLN A 189 -21.14 7.52 3.52
CA GLN A 189 -21.85 8.56 4.27
C GLN A 189 -21.67 8.41 5.78
N PHE A 190 -22.02 9.49 6.47
CA PHE A 190 -22.22 9.55 7.92
C PHE A 190 -23.62 10.07 8.23
N ASP A 191 -24.33 9.44 9.17
CA ASP A 191 -25.64 9.87 9.65
C ASP A 191 -25.65 9.84 11.19
N SER A 192 -25.74 11.03 11.79
CA SER A 192 -25.73 11.17 13.26
C SER A 192 -27.00 10.66 13.94
N GLU A 193 -28.10 10.52 13.20
CA GLU A 193 -29.42 10.14 13.75
C GLU A 193 -29.71 8.65 13.57
N LYS A 194 -28.97 7.97 12.67
CA LYS A 194 -29.20 6.56 12.35
C LYS A 194 -27.99 5.70 12.67
N ASP A 195 -28.26 4.42 12.76
CA ASP A 195 -27.20 3.41 12.73
C ASP A 195 -26.54 3.40 11.35
N GLY A 196 -25.22 3.22 11.33
CA GLY A 196 -24.47 2.99 10.12
C GLY A 196 -24.53 1.54 9.65
N GLU A 197 -23.84 1.22 8.57
CA GLU A 197 -23.90 -0.09 7.94
C GLU A 197 -22.54 -0.52 7.39
N LEU A 198 -22.15 -1.76 7.67
CA LEU A 198 -21.06 -2.43 6.95
C LEU A 198 -21.64 -3.12 5.70
N LYS A 199 -21.67 -2.39 4.56
CA LYS A 199 -22.27 -2.89 3.32
C LYS A 199 -21.48 -3.98 2.62
N LEU A 200 -20.18 -3.98 2.80
CA LEU A 200 -19.29 -4.99 2.23
C LEU A 200 -18.14 -5.27 3.20
N PHE A 201 -17.92 -6.56 3.44
CA PHE A 201 -16.73 -7.05 4.11
C PHE A 201 -16.19 -8.27 3.34
N SER A 202 -15.05 -8.12 2.67
CA SER A 202 -14.48 -9.15 1.80
C SER A 202 -12.98 -9.29 2.06
N LEU A 203 -12.60 -9.95 3.15
CA LEU A 203 -11.18 -10.19 3.50
C LEU A 203 -10.75 -11.65 3.30
N ALA A 204 -11.68 -12.60 3.40
CA ALA A 204 -11.35 -14.01 3.19
C ALA A 204 -11.00 -14.28 1.69
N PRO A 205 -10.15 -15.27 1.42
CA PRO A 205 -9.42 -16.10 2.36
C PRO A 205 -8.26 -15.33 3.02
N TYR A 206 -7.97 -15.65 4.27
CA TYR A 206 -6.83 -15.08 5.01
C TYR A 206 -5.54 -15.84 4.66
N GLY A 207 -5.03 -15.53 3.47
CA GLY A 207 -3.89 -16.21 2.85
C GLY A 207 -4.27 -17.56 2.22
N PRO A 208 -3.26 -18.29 1.63
CA PRO A 208 -3.50 -19.51 0.85
C PRO A 208 -4.12 -20.67 1.64
N ARG A 209 -3.97 -20.67 2.96
CA ARG A 209 -4.53 -21.69 3.87
C ARG A 209 -5.74 -21.21 4.64
N ASN A 210 -6.25 -20.02 4.33
CA ASN A 210 -7.35 -19.37 5.04
C ASN A 210 -7.15 -19.43 6.57
N ARG A 211 -6.09 -18.77 7.05
CA ARG A 211 -5.67 -18.82 8.45
C ARG A 211 -6.76 -18.26 9.36
N THR A 212 -7.13 -19.01 10.39
CA THR A 212 -8.23 -18.68 11.31
C THR A 212 -7.81 -17.82 12.48
N HIS A 213 -6.51 -17.78 12.81
CA HIS A 213 -5.99 -17.02 13.96
C HIS A 213 -4.68 -16.31 13.64
N ILE A 214 -4.47 -15.14 14.27
CA ILE A 214 -3.21 -14.39 14.33
C ILE A 214 -2.84 -14.29 15.82
N GLY A 215 -1.95 -15.18 16.28
CA GLY A 215 -1.79 -15.40 17.73
C GLY A 215 -3.10 -15.87 18.35
N VAL A 216 -3.60 -15.14 19.34
CA VAL A 216 -4.90 -15.38 20.00
C VAL A 216 -6.07 -14.66 19.34
N TYR A 217 -5.85 -13.89 18.27
CA TYR A 217 -6.86 -13.12 17.55
C TYR A 217 -7.56 -14.00 16.50
N PRO A 218 -8.85 -14.33 16.64
CA PRO A 218 -9.60 -15.06 15.62
C PRO A 218 -9.98 -14.13 14.46
N THR A 219 -9.53 -14.47 13.24
CA THR A 219 -9.72 -13.61 12.05
C THR A 219 -11.19 -13.40 11.69
N VAL A 220 -12.06 -14.36 12.03
CA VAL A 220 -13.50 -14.29 11.77
C VAL A 220 -14.18 -13.10 12.45
N TYR A 221 -13.72 -12.71 13.63
CA TYR A 221 -14.32 -11.59 14.38
C TYR A 221 -13.85 -10.21 13.95
N THR A 222 -12.94 -10.13 12.97
CA THR A 222 -12.61 -8.85 12.31
C THR A 222 -13.86 -8.21 11.70
N GLU A 223 -14.72 -9.01 11.06
CA GLU A 223 -16.01 -8.56 10.52
C GLU A 223 -16.94 -8.07 11.62
N THR A 224 -17.06 -8.83 12.71
CA THR A 224 -17.88 -8.48 13.89
C THR A 224 -17.48 -7.11 14.43
N PHE A 225 -16.18 -6.86 14.62
CA PHE A 225 -15.67 -5.56 15.08
C PHE A 225 -16.11 -4.42 14.14
N PHE A 226 -15.86 -4.52 12.84
CA PHE A 226 -16.20 -3.46 11.89
C PHE A 226 -17.71 -3.29 11.69
N ARG A 227 -18.51 -4.34 11.87
CA ARG A 227 -19.97 -4.25 11.84
C ARG A 227 -20.50 -3.41 13.00
N GLU A 228 -20.00 -3.65 14.20
CA GLU A 228 -20.38 -2.86 15.36
C GLU A 228 -19.84 -1.42 15.28
N VAL A 229 -18.60 -1.23 14.80
CA VAL A 229 -18.06 0.11 14.51
C VAL A 229 -18.96 0.86 13.54
N ALA A 230 -19.32 0.28 12.41
CA ALA A 230 -20.18 0.92 11.42
C ALA A 230 -21.54 1.29 12.01
N LYS A 231 -22.21 0.30 12.62
CA LYS A 231 -23.53 0.46 13.22
C LYS A 231 -23.55 1.62 14.22
N HIS A 232 -22.65 1.63 15.19
CA HIS A 232 -22.67 2.59 16.29
C HIS A 232 -22.03 3.94 15.97
N SER A 233 -21.21 4.02 14.93
CA SER A 233 -20.63 5.29 14.47
C SER A 233 -21.56 6.10 13.55
N GLY A 234 -22.57 5.47 12.95
CA GLY A 234 -23.39 6.10 11.91
C GLY A 234 -22.70 6.14 10.53
N LEU A 235 -21.54 5.47 10.37
CA LEU A 235 -20.82 5.41 9.11
C LEU A 235 -21.31 4.25 8.23
N THR A 236 -21.46 4.49 6.94
CA THR A 236 -21.69 3.43 5.94
C THR A 236 -20.35 3.08 5.30
N ILE A 237 -19.89 1.86 5.51
CA ILE A 237 -18.51 1.41 5.24
C ILE A 237 -18.51 0.21 4.30
N ARG A 238 -17.51 0.14 3.40
CA ARG A 238 -17.11 -1.05 2.65
C ARG A 238 -15.64 -1.34 2.89
N LEU A 239 -15.28 -2.59 3.13
CA LEU A 239 -13.92 -3.05 3.34
C LEU A 239 -13.64 -4.24 2.43
N GLU A 240 -12.60 -4.15 1.63
CA GLU A 240 -12.25 -5.16 0.65
C GLU A 240 -10.74 -5.40 0.60
N LYS A 241 -10.35 -6.68 0.67
CA LYS A 241 -8.99 -7.12 0.38
C LYS A 241 -8.86 -7.36 -1.12
N HIS A 242 -7.80 -6.86 -1.73
CA HIS A 242 -7.50 -7.07 -3.14
C HIS A 242 -6.33 -8.04 -3.36
N ARG A 243 -5.30 -7.96 -2.50
CA ARG A 243 -4.15 -8.87 -2.47
C ARG A 243 -3.76 -9.21 -1.03
N GLY A 244 -3.06 -10.32 -0.85
CA GLY A 244 -2.45 -10.68 0.43
C GLY A 244 -2.46 -12.18 0.68
N ASP A 245 -1.31 -12.68 1.12
CA ASP A 245 -1.07 -14.07 1.46
C ASP A 245 -0.81 -14.28 2.96
N ASN A 246 -0.52 -13.22 3.70
CA ASN A 246 -0.33 -13.23 5.15
C ASN A 246 -1.56 -12.66 5.86
N ALA A 247 -2.18 -13.43 6.75
CA ALA A 247 -3.36 -13.02 7.50
C ALA A 247 -3.14 -11.73 8.32
N HIS A 248 -1.98 -11.58 8.97
CA HIS A 248 -1.60 -10.38 9.71
C HIS A 248 -1.58 -9.16 8.78
N HIS A 249 -0.90 -9.27 7.63
CA HIS A 249 -0.80 -8.18 6.66
C HIS A 249 -2.16 -7.80 6.08
N ILE A 250 -3.04 -8.78 5.81
CA ILE A 250 -4.40 -8.55 5.32
C ILE A 250 -5.22 -7.73 6.33
N VAL A 251 -5.23 -8.16 7.59
CA VAL A 251 -6.00 -7.47 8.64
C VAL A 251 -5.43 -6.08 8.91
N GLU A 252 -4.11 -5.96 9.08
CA GLU A 252 -3.49 -4.65 9.36
C GLU A 252 -3.63 -3.68 8.18
N ALA A 253 -3.51 -4.12 6.91
CA ALA A 253 -3.79 -3.29 5.74
C ALA A 253 -5.24 -2.78 5.74
N THR A 254 -6.20 -3.60 6.22
CA THR A 254 -7.61 -3.22 6.35
C THR A 254 -7.80 -2.12 7.40
N PHE A 255 -7.22 -2.26 8.59
CA PHE A 255 -7.29 -1.21 9.62
C PHE A 255 -6.60 0.08 9.19
N LYS A 256 -5.45 -0.01 8.49
CA LYS A 256 -4.77 1.16 7.91
C LYS A 256 -5.63 1.84 6.85
N SER A 257 -6.26 1.07 5.96
CA SER A 257 -7.14 1.62 4.93
C SER A 257 -8.35 2.33 5.54
N PHE A 258 -8.97 1.75 6.57
CA PHE A 258 -10.05 2.39 7.31
C PHE A 258 -9.59 3.67 8.01
N ALA A 259 -8.47 3.64 8.73
CA ALA A 259 -7.93 4.80 9.43
C ALA A 259 -7.61 5.97 8.49
N ARG A 260 -6.97 5.70 7.36
CA ARG A 260 -6.65 6.71 6.34
C ARG A 260 -7.90 7.21 5.62
N CYS A 261 -8.84 6.31 5.32
CA CYS A 261 -10.12 6.66 4.72
C CYS A 261 -10.94 7.56 5.64
N LEU A 262 -10.99 7.25 6.95
CA LEU A 262 -11.67 8.07 7.95
C LEU A 262 -11.07 9.48 8.05
N ARG A 263 -9.72 9.59 8.10
CA ARG A 263 -9.05 10.90 8.09
C ARG A 263 -9.39 11.70 6.84
N LYS A 264 -9.27 11.08 5.67
CA LYS A 264 -9.62 11.72 4.39
C LYS A 264 -11.08 12.15 4.34
N PHE A 265 -12.00 11.30 4.80
CA PHE A 265 -13.42 11.61 4.90
C PHE A 265 -13.67 12.84 5.79
N MET A 266 -13.01 12.90 6.94
CA MET A 266 -13.11 14.05 7.85
C MET A 266 -12.58 15.33 7.20
N ASP A 267 -11.43 15.26 6.54
CA ASP A 267 -10.81 16.40 5.85
C ASP A 267 -11.71 16.91 4.70
N GLU A 268 -12.27 16.01 3.88
CA GLU A 268 -13.20 16.35 2.79
C GLU A 268 -14.49 17.02 3.30
N VAL A 269 -15.06 16.53 4.39
CA VAL A 269 -16.28 17.11 4.98
C VAL A 269 -16.02 18.46 5.65
N GLU A 270 -14.85 18.63 6.28
CA GLU A 270 -14.42 19.89 6.89
C GLU A 270 -13.98 20.94 5.85
N GLY A 271 -13.88 20.57 4.57
CA GLY A 271 -13.38 21.45 3.51
C GLY A 271 -11.90 21.83 3.67
N SER A 272 -11.16 21.03 4.43
CA SER A 272 -9.74 21.22 4.63
C SER A 272 -8.97 20.37 3.62
N ASP A 273 -8.76 20.88 2.42
CA ASP A 273 -7.87 20.28 1.42
C ASP A 273 -6.42 20.38 1.90
N VAL A 274 -6.00 19.45 2.75
CA VAL A 274 -4.60 19.34 3.22
C VAL A 274 -3.67 18.90 2.06
N GLU A 275 -4.24 18.43 0.94
CA GLU A 275 -3.47 18.08 -0.25
C GLU A 275 -2.79 19.27 -0.94
N SER A 276 -3.21 20.52 -0.66
CA SER A 276 -2.72 21.71 -1.37
C SER A 276 -1.76 22.60 -0.59
N SER A 277 -1.38 22.30 0.65
CA SER A 277 -0.47 23.16 1.41
C SER A 277 1.01 22.74 1.22
N SER A 278 1.53 22.84 -0.01
CA SER A 278 2.97 22.78 -0.27
C SER A 278 3.73 24.06 0.13
N SER A 279 3.05 25.06 0.71
CA SER A 279 3.63 26.34 1.07
C SER A 279 3.49 26.62 2.57
N GLY A 280 4.48 26.22 3.37
CA GLY A 280 4.48 26.72 4.74
C GLY A 280 5.38 26.02 5.74
N SER A 281 6.67 26.11 5.58
CA SER A 281 7.58 26.17 6.73
C SER A 281 8.92 26.73 6.31
N ASN A 282 9.25 27.93 6.77
CA ASN A 282 10.50 28.63 6.51
C ASN A 282 11.76 28.00 7.15
N ASN A 283 11.73 26.70 7.48
CA ASN A 283 12.87 25.99 8.09
C ASN A 283 13.03 24.57 7.54
N SER A 284 12.69 24.29 6.28
CA SER A 284 12.92 22.97 5.69
C SER A 284 14.34 22.87 5.17
N THR A 285 15.11 21.94 5.71
CA THR A 285 16.22 21.32 4.97
C THR A 285 15.68 20.91 3.60
N SER A 286 16.36 21.29 2.53
CA SER A 286 15.97 20.92 1.17
C SER A 286 15.84 19.39 1.07
N ARG A 287 14.68 18.89 0.60
CA ARG A 287 14.46 17.48 0.32
C ARG A 287 14.94 17.16 -1.09
N ALA A 288 16.24 17.34 -1.28
CA ALA A 288 16.90 17.14 -2.56
C ALA A 288 18.07 16.17 -2.43
N ALA A 289 18.34 15.44 -3.50
CA ALA A 289 19.46 14.54 -3.59
C ALA A 289 20.05 14.56 -5.01
N SER A 290 21.32 14.22 -5.13
CA SER A 290 21.96 14.04 -6.43
C SER A 290 22.93 12.86 -6.39
N ARG A 291 22.98 12.10 -7.48
CA ARG A 291 23.87 10.94 -7.63
C ARG A 291 24.41 10.87 -9.03
N ALA A 292 25.72 10.61 -9.10
CA ALA A 292 26.38 10.18 -10.31
C ALA A 292 26.73 8.69 -10.18
N ARG A 293 26.45 7.92 -11.23
CA ARG A 293 26.80 6.51 -11.34
C ARG A 293 27.55 6.28 -12.64
N SER A 294 28.66 5.59 -12.58
CA SER A 294 29.43 5.23 -13.77
C SER A 294 29.87 3.76 -13.65
N THR A 295 29.51 3.00 -14.65
CA THR A 295 29.91 1.58 -14.83
C THR A 295 30.72 1.45 -16.12
N LYS A 296 30.92 0.24 -16.61
CA LYS A 296 31.47 0.00 -17.95
C LYS A 296 30.41 0.14 -19.04
N GLU A 297 29.14 0.07 -18.67
CA GLU A 297 28.00 0.00 -19.56
C GLU A 297 27.25 1.35 -19.61
N THR A 298 27.22 2.07 -18.49
CA THR A 298 26.42 3.29 -18.34
C THR A 298 27.17 4.40 -17.62
N SER A 299 26.81 5.67 -17.93
CA SER A 299 27.20 6.87 -17.19
C SER A 299 25.95 7.70 -16.95
N ILE A 300 25.61 7.95 -15.69
CA ILE A 300 24.32 8.51 -15.26
C ILE A 300 24.56 9.64 -14.28
N ASP A 301 23.83 10.74 -14.43
CA ASP A 301 23.79 11.87 -13.52
C ASP A 301 22.33 12.22 -13.22
N VAL A 302 21.91 12.06 -11.95
CA VAL A 302 20.55 12.35 -11.48
C VAL A 302 20.61 13.40 -10.38
N ALA A 303 19.78 14.44 -10.50
CA ALA A 303 19.48 15.36 -9.42
C ALA A 303 17.96 15.52 -9.27
N LEU A 304 17.48 15.43 -8.04
CA LEU A 304 16.06 15.44 -7.68
C LEU A 304 15.82 16.39 -6.52
N ASP A 305 14.82 17.29 -6.65
CA ASP A 305 14.21 18.04 -5.54
C ASP A 305 12.73 17.65 -5.45
N LEU A 306 12.32 17.14 -4.28
CA LEU A 306 10.95 16.68 -4.06
C LEU A 306 9.95 17.83 -3.97
N ASP A 307 10.40 19.06 -3.68
CA ASP A 307 9.52 20.16 -3.34
C ASP A 307 9.53 21.22 -4.45
N MET A 308 8.37 21.38 -5.10
CA MET A 308 8.17 22.49 -6.02
C MET A 308 8.03 23.79 -5.23
N LYS A 309 9.00 24.70 -5.39
CA LYS A 309 9.01 25.99 -4.69
C LYS A 309 8.30 27.09 -5.49
N ASP A 310 8.47 27.09 -6.79
CA ASP A 310 7.83 27.98 -7.76
C ASP A 310 7.83 27.29 -9.12
N GLU A 311 6.76 27.41 -9.90
CA GLU A 311 6.73 26.89 -11.29
C GLU A 311 7.84 27.48 -12.17
N ALA A 312 8.22 28.74 -11.89
CA ALA A 312 9.29 29.44 -12.63
C ALA A 312 10.70 28.86 -12.36
N ASN A 313 10.88 28.11 -11.28
CA ASN A 313 12.16 27.53 -10.87
C ASN A 313 12.18 25.99 -10.98
N SER A 314 11.10 25.39 -11.49
CA SER A 314 11.12 23.97 -11.82
C SER A 314 12.04 23.71 -13.00
N SER A 315 12.88 22.68 -12.90
CA SER A 315 13.82 22.29 -13.95
C SER A 315 13.66 20.81 -14.27
N LEU A 316 13.28 20.54 -15.50
CA LEU A 316 13.25 19.19 -16.06
C LEU A 316 14.34 19.08 -17.13
N GLU A 317 15.26 18.13 -16.96
CA GLU A 317 16.31 17.81 -17.92
C GLU A 317 16.42 16.28 -17.99
N ILE A 318 15.70 15.66 -18.91
CA ILE A 318 15.65 14.20 -19.05
C ILE A 318 16.21 13.83 -20.43
N SER A 319 17.26 13.03 -20.44
CA SER A 319 17.91 12.53 -21.64
C SER A 319 18.67 11.24 -21.33
N THR A 320 17.99 10.11 -21.50
CA THR A 320 18.56 8.78 -21.21
C THR A 320 19.09 8.08 -22.47
N GLY A 321 18.75 8.61 -23.65
CA GLY A 321 19.02 7.97 -24.93
C GLY A 321 17.96 6.92 -25.32
N ILE A 322 16.86 6.82 -24.57
CA ILE A 322 15.68 5.98 -24.84
C ILE A 322 14.47 6.90 -24.77
N GLU A 323 13.89 7.27 -25.92
CA GLU A 323 12.83 8.29 -26.01
C GLU A 323 11.57 7.92 -25.19
N THR A 324 11.20 6.64 -25.18
CA THR A 324 10.06 6.16 -24.41
C THR A 324 10.30 6.28 -22.91
N LEU A 325 11.52 6.00 -22.44
CA LEU A 325 11.90 6.12 -21.03
C LEU A 325 11.90 7.60 -20.60
N ASP A 326 12.41 8.49 -21.46
CA ASP A 326 12.41 9.93 -21.23
C ASP A 326 10.97 10.44 -21.04
N ALA A 327 10.04 10.04 -21.91
CA ALA A 327 8.62 10.41 -21.80
C ALA A 327 7.94 9.87 -20.51
N LEU A 328 8.31 8.67 -20.04
CA LEU A 328 7.82 8.13 -18.78
C LEU A 328 8.32 8.93 -17.58
N PHE A 329 9.58 9.35 -17.57
CA PHE A 329 10.12 10.19 -16.49
C PHE A 329 9.59 11.63 -16.53
N ASP A 330 9.28 12.19 -17.70
CA ASP A 330 8.55 13.46 -17.82
C ASP A 330 7.17 13.34 -17.15
N ALA A 331 6.42 12.26 -17.43
CA ALA A 331 5.12 11.98 -16.84
C ALA A 331 5.22 11.80 -15.30
N LEU A 332 6.28 11.13 -14.81
CA LEU A 332 6.56 11.01 -13.38
C LEU A 332 6.80 12.37 -12.73
N ALA A 333 7.68 13.18 -13.31
CA ALA A 333 8.06 14.48 -12.76
C ALA A 333 6.87 15.44 -12.69
N GLU A 334 6.05 15.46 -13.74
CA GLU A 334 4.82 16.25 -13.82
C GLU A 334 3.84 15.83 -12.71
N THR A 335 3.50 14.55 -12.62
CA THR A 335 2.43 14.08 -11.72
C THR A 335 2.87 13.97 -10.27
N ALA A 336 4.15 13.73 -10.01
CA ALA A 336 4.73 13.80 -8.67
C ALA A 336 4.99 15.23 -8.19
N GLU A 337 4.88 16.23 -9.07
CA GLU A 337 5.21 17.65 -8.79
C GLU A 337 6.60 17.78 -8.15
N PHE A 338 7.61 17.31 -8.88
CA PHE A 338 9.00 17.54 -8.48
C PHE A 338 9.41 18.98 -8.76
N GLY A 339 10.17 19.59 -7.86
CA GLY A 339 10.77 20.90 -8.08
C GLY A 339 11.90 20.83 -9.11
N THR A 340 12.64 19.72 -9.14
CA THR A 340 13.67 19.42 -10.12
C THR A 340 13.72 17.93 -10.38
N LEU A 341 13.82 17.55 -11.64
CA LEU A 341 14.32 16.24 -12.05
C LEU A 341 15.30 16.44 -13.22
N LYS A 342 16.58 16.25 -12.92
CA LYS A 342 17.61 16.05 -13.92
C LYS A 342 17.95 14.58 -13.99
N CYS A 343 17.89 14.00 -15.16
CA CYS A 343 18.28 12.62 -15.42
C CYS A 343 18.99 12.59 -16.79
N VAL A 344 20.30 12.63 -16.77
CA VAL A 344 21.12 12.55 -17.99
C VAL A 344 21.91 11.25 -17.95
N ALA A 345 21.73 10.42 -18.97
CA ALA A 345 22.41 9.14 -19.07
C ALA A 345 23.00 8.92 -20.46
N SER A 346 24.04 8.12 -20.50
CA SER A 346 24.63 7.55 -21.71
C SER A 346 24.96 6.09 -21.40
N GLY A 347 24.39 5.18 -22.16
CA GLY A 347 24.61 3.75 -22.01
C GLY A 347 24.83 3.04 -23.33
N ASP A 348 25.00 1.74 -23.25
CA ASP A 348 25.28 0.83 -24.38
C ASP A 348 23.99 0.39 -25.11
N THR A 349 23.11 1.37 -25.43
CA THR A 349 21.81 1.17 -26.11
C THR A 349 21.91 0.46 -27.46
N TRP A 350 23.12 0.37 -28.03
CA TRP A 350 23.39 -0.46 -29.23
C TRP A 350 23.41 -1.97 -28.94
N ILE A 351 23.47 -2.38 -27.66
CA ILE A 351 23.30 -3.77 -27.24
C ILE A 351 21.80 -4.04 -27.07
N ASP A 352 21.19 -3.35 -26.12
CA ASP A 352 19.75 -3.29 -25.86
C ASP A 352 19.43 -2.12 -24.89
N ASP A 353 18.17 -2.03 -24.43
CA ASP A 353 17.67 -1.02 -23.52
C ASP A 353 17.83 -1.40 -22.02
N HIS A 354 18.31 -2.61 -21.72
CA HIS A 354 18.30 -3.20 -20.38
C HIS A 354 19.16 -2.41 -19.39
N HIS A 355 20.48 -2.34 -19.66
CA HIS A 355 21.44 -1.75 -18.71
C HIS A 355 21.12 -0.28 -18.42
N THR A 356 20.76 0.48 -19.47
CA THR A 356 20.43 1.90 -19.33
C THR A 356 19.18 2.09 -18.51
N THR A 357 18.09 1.36 -18.80
CA THR A 357 16.82 1.47 -18.08
C THR A 357 16.97 1.07 -16.61
N GLU A 358 17.62 -0.06 -16.33
CA GLU A 358 17.82 -0.55 -14.97
C GLU A 358 18.67 0.41 -14.13
N ASP A 359 19.83 0.82 -14.64
CA ASP A 359 20.78 1.66 -13.90
C ASP A 359 20.24 3.08 -13.65
N VAL A 360 19.50 3.65 -14.60
CA VAL A 360 18.78 4.93 -14.42
C VAL A 360 17.73 4.77 -13.32
N ALA A 361 16.91 3.73 -13.38
CA ALA A 361 15.86 3.47 -12.39
C ALA A 361 16.41 3.23 -10.97
N ILE A 362 17.52 2.50 -10.84
CA ILE A 362 18.26 2.33 -9.59
C ILE A 362 18.69 3.69 -9.03
N THR A 363 19.30 4.53 -9.88
CA THR A 363 19.83 5.82 -9.45
C THR A 363 18.73 6.78 -9.02
N ILE A 364 17.60 6.83 -9.74
CA ILE A 364 16.41 7.60 -9.37
C ILE A 364 15.84 7.10 -8.04
N GLY A 365 15.69 5.77 -7.85
CA GLY A 365 15.21 5.19 -6.61
C GLY A 365 16.08 5.57 -5.42
N GLN A 366 17.40 5.53 -5.58
CA GLN A 366 18.35 5.94 -4.54
C GLN A 366 18.24 7.43 -4.22
N CYS A 367 18.09 8.30 -5.22
CA CYS A 367 17.86 9.74 -5.02
C CYS A 367 16.56 10.00 -4.28
N LEU A 368 15.47 9.29 -4.64
CA LEU A 368 14.19 9.37 -3.93
C LEU A 368 14.33 9.02 -2.45
N ASN A 369 14.97 7.89 -2.14
CA ASN A 369 15.17 7.46 -0.75
C ASN A 369 16.02 8.46 0.06
N GLU A 370 17.07 9.01 -0.54
CA GLU A 370 17.93 10.01 0.08
C GLU A 370 17.19 11.33 0.30
N ALA A 371 16.46 11.84 -0.69
CA ALA A 371 15.66 13.06 -0.58
C ALA A 371 14.51 12.96 0.43
N LEU A 372 13.87 11.78 0.55
CA LEU A 372 12.84 11.51 1.55
C LEU A 372 13.39 11.44 2.97
N GLY A 373 14.66 11.13 3.13
CA GLY A 373 15.32 11.02 4.43
C GLY A 373 14.61 10.09 5.40
N ASN A 374 14.39 10.54 6.64
CA ASN A 374 13.68 9.76 7.65
C ASN A 374 12.15 9.74 7.50
N LYS A 375 11.61 10.40 6.47
CA LYS A 375 10.18 10.50 6.14
C LYS A 375 9.33 11.16 7.25
N ALA A 376 9.97 11.97 8.10
CA ALA A 376 9.29 12.70 9.17
C ALA A 376 8.32 13.75 8.59
N GLY A 377 7.13 13.81 9.14
CA GLY A 377 6.06 14.71 8.69
C GLY A 377 5.35 14.28 7.41
N CYS A 378 5.88 13.31 6.65
CA CYS A 378 5.24 12.82 5.42
C CYS A 378 3.91 12.11 5.71
N ASN A 379 3.01 12.17 4.73
CA ASN A 379 1.80 11.36 4.74
C ASN A 379 2.10 9.86 4.70
N ARG A 380 3.23 9.48 4.11
CA ARG A 380 3.76 8.13 4.03
C ARG A 380 3.00 7.20 3.07
N MET A 381 1.68 7.16 3.15
CA MET A 381 0.84 6.29 2.33
C MET A 381 0.02 7.11 1.35
N GLY A 382 -0.18 6.57 0.16
CA GLY A 382 -1.00 7.14 -0.89
C GLY A 382 -1.71 6.08 -1.71
N SER A 383 -2.77 6.50 -2.38
CA SER A 383 -3.47 5.70 -3.38
C SER A 383 -3.94 6.66 -4.47
N GLY A 384 -3.45 6.46 -5.68
CA GLY A 384 -3.71 7.34 -6.81
C GLY A 384 -3.99 6.54 -8.08
N SER A 385 -4.79 7.09 -8.98
CA SER A 385 -5.03 6.51 -10.29
C SER A 385 -4.80 7.54 -11.39
N ALA A 386 -4.47 7.05 -12.58
CA ALA A 386 -4.41 7.86 -13.77
C ALA A 386 -5.01 7.13 -14.96
N ARG A 387 -5.61 7.90 -15.87
CA ARG A 387 -6.23 7.39 -17.09
C ARG A 387 -5.60 8.06 -18.31
N VAL A 388 -5.16 7.24 -19.26
CA VAL A 388 -4.61 7.68 -20.55
C VAL A 388 -5.29 6.89 -21.66
N ASN A 389 -5.99 7.57 -22.56
CA ASN A 389 -6.65 7.01 -23.76
C ASN A 389 -7.39 5.67 -23.53
N GLY A 390 -8.09 5.54 -22.39
CA GLY A 390 -8.84 4.34 -22.03
C GLY A 390 -8.07 3.32 -21.20
N SER A 391 -6.76 3.44 -21.03
CA SER A 391 -6.02 2.69 -20.02
C SER A 391 -6.15 3.38 -18.67
N GLU A 392 -6.48 2.63 -17.61
CA GLU A 392 -6.52 3.13 -16.23
C GLU A 392 -5.72 2.22 -15.31
N VAL A 393 -4.80 2.82 -14.57
CA VAL A 393 -3.96 2.16 -13.57
C VAL A 393 -4.16 2.83 -12.22
N GLU A 394 -4.33 2.03 -11.18
CA GLU A 394 -4.30 2.45 -9.78
C GLU A 394 -2.95 2.04 -9.16
N VAL A 395 -2.33 2.97 -8.43
CA VAL A 395 -1.12 2.72 -7.64
C VAL A 395 -1.42 2.92 -6.17
N ILE A 396 -1.01 1.95 -5.35
CA ILE A 396 -1.10 2.00 -3.89
C ILE A 396 0.33 1.91 -3.35
N MET A 397 0.73 2.88 -2.53
CA MET A 397 2.12 3.03 -2.09
C MET A 397 2.22 3.28 -0.59
N ASP A 398 3.27 2.72 0.02
CA ASP A 398 3.74 3.04 1.38
C ASP A 398 5.26 3.27 1.34
N LEU A 399 5.72 4.40 1.83
CA LEU A 399 7.15 4.71 2.04
C LEU A 399 7.67 3.93 3.27
N SER A 400 7.57 2.63 3.22
CA SER A 400 7.60 1.70 4.37
C SER A 400 9.00 1.34 4.86
N ASN A 401 10.06 1.59 4.09
CA ASN A 401 11.40 1.00 4.21
C ASN A 401 11.42 -0.54 4.10
N ARG A 402 10.37 -1.12 3.53
CA ARG A 402 10.27 -2.54 3.18
C ARG A 402 9.89 -2.64 1.70
N PRO A 403 10.86 -2.88 0.82
CA PRO A 403 10.62 -2.87 -0.62
C PRO A 403 9.77 -4.08 -1.03
N TYR A 404 8.70 -3.80 -1.74
CA TYR A 404 7.84 -4.79 -2.37
C TYR A 404 7.18 -4.19 -3.62
N LEU A 405 7.15 -4.94 -4.71
CA LEU A 405 6.41 -4.59 -5.92
C LEU A 405 5.34 -5.66 -6.22
N GLY A 406 4.07 -5.27 -6.15
CA GLY A 406 2.98 -6.03 -6.73
C GLY A 406 2.67 -5.47 -8.11
N TYR A 407 2.98 -6.21 -9.16
CA TYR A 407 2.89 -5.77 -10.54
C TYR A 407 1.77 -6.49 -11.29
N ASP A 408 0.94 -5.74 -12.00
CA ASP A 408 -0.25 -6.24 -12.70
C ASP A 408 -0.48 -5.51 -14.02
N LEU A 409 0.61 -5.17 -14.72
CA LEU A 409 0.54 -4.65 -16.08
C LEU A 409 0.82 -5.80 -17.05
N ASP A 410 -0.11 -6.03 -17.98
CA ASP A 410 -0.02 -7.09 -18.98
C ASP A 410 0.04 -6.45 -20.37
N PHE A 411 1.23 -6.35 -20.94
CA PHE A 411 1.47 -5.82 -22.27
C PHE A 411 1.18 -6.85 -23.34
N ALA A 412 0.64 -6.41 -24.48
CA ALA A 412 0.32 -7.27 -25.60
C ALA A 412 1.50 -7.44 -26.57
N GLY A 413 2.35 -6.41 -26.67
CA GLY A 413 3.54 -6.38 -27.52
C GLY A 413 4.82 -6.68 -26.77
N ASP A 414 5.91 -6.77 -27.52
CA ASP A 414 7.25 -7.00 -26.95
C ASP A 414 7.96 -5.65 -26.63
N SER A 415 7.53 -4.53 -27.23
CA SER A 415 8.15 -3.21 -27.04
C SER A 415 7.14 -2.06 -27.19
N ILE A 416 7.47 -0.94 -26.58
CA ILE A 416 6.79 0.36 -26.65
C ILE A 416 7.82 1.36 -27.22
N GLY A 417 7.76 1.62 -28.54
CA GLY A 417 8.78 2.41 -29.19
C GLY A 417 10.16 1.75 -29.10
N ASP A 418 11.08 2.41 -28.46
CA ASP A 418 12.46 1.97 -28.23
C ASP A 418 12.72 1.35 -26.84
N LEU A 419 11.64 1.09 -26.06
CA LEU A 419 11.69 0.44 -24.74
C LEU A 419 11.01 -0.94 -24.79
N SER A 420 11.69 -1.97 -24.34
CA SER A 420 11.13 -3.33 -24.23
C SER A 420 10.06 -3.38 -23.13
N CYS A 421 8.94 -4.07 -23.36
CA CYS A 421 7.87 -4.19 -22.37
C CYS A 421 8.31 -4.87 -21.07
N GLU A 422 9.27 -5.81 -21.14
CA GLU A 422 9.86 -6.42 -19.94
C GLU A 422 10.62 -5.41 -19.09
N MET A 423 11.18 -4.35 -19.69
CA MET A 423 11.90 -3.32 -18.97
C MET A 423 10.97 -2.37 -18.21
N VAL A 424 9.68 -2.31 -18.53
CA VAL A 424 8.73 -1.55 -17.73
C VAL A 424 8.56 -2.14 -16.33
N GLU A 425 8.52 -3.47 -16.19
CA GLU A 425 8.51 -4.12 -14.87
C GLU A 425 9.83 -3.87 -14.13
N HIS A 426 10.97 -4.02 -14.82
CA HIS A 426 12.30 -3.74 -14.25
C HIS A 426 12.44 -2.30 -13.78
N LEU A 427 11.92 -1.33 -14.54
CA LEU A 427 11.89 0.09 -14.19
C LEU A 427 11.19 0.32 -12.84
N PHE A 428 9.93 -0.14 -12.70
CA PHE A 428 9.18 0.01 -11.45
C PHE A 428 9.82 -0.77 -10.30
N MET A 429 10.35 -1.97 -10.56
CA MET A 429 11.04 -2.76 -9.56
C MET A 429 12.29 -2.05 -9.04
N SER A 430 13.13 -1.53 -9.93
CA SER A 430 14.38 -0.86 -9.57
C SER A 430 14.13 0.43 -8.78
N ILE A 431 13.15 1.26 -9.19
CA ILE A 431 12.74 2.45 -8.43
C ILE A 431 12.20 2.04 -7.05
N THR A 432 11.31 1.06 -6.99
CA THR A 432 10.64 0.63 -5.75
C THR A 432 11.64 0.08 -4.73
N PHE A 433 12.54 -0.80 -5.17
CA PHE A 433 13.50 -1.45 -4.27
C PHE A 433 14.57 -0.47 -3.79
N ASN A 434 15.09 0.39 -4.65
CA ASN A 434 16.09 1.39 -4.27
C ASN A 434 15.47 2.59 -3.54
N GLY A 435 14.21 2.92 -3.81
CA GLY A 435 13.41 3.90 -3.08
C GLY A 435 12.89 3.41 -1.73
N GLN A 436 13.10 2.11 -1.39
CA GLN A 436 12.67 1.48 -0.14
C GLN A 436 11.16 1.65 0.10
N MET A 437 10.35 1.30 -0.90
CA MET A 437 8.89 1.48 -0.92
C MET A 437 8.16 0.15 -1.07
N THR A 438 6.95 0.08 -0.54
CA THR A 438 5.95 -0.94 -0.91
C THR A 438 5.03 -0.34 -1.96
N VAL A 439 4.92 -0.95 -3.13
CA VAL A 439 4.12 -0.45 -4.26
C VAL A 439 3.28 -1.58 -4.84
N HIS A 440 2.01 -1.28 -5.13
CA HIS A 440 1.15 -2.13 -5.95
C HIS A 440 0.67 -1.34 -7.16
N LEU A 441 0.93 -1.86 -8.35
CA LEU A 441 0.41 -1.40 -9.63
C LEU A 441 -0.76 -2.30 -10.03
N VAL A 442 -1.90 -1.72 -10.34
CA VAL A 442 -3.15 -2.46 -10.61
C VAL A 442 -3.81 -1.91 -11.85
N THR A 443 -3.88 -2.69 -12.92
CA THR A 443 -4.64 -2.34 -14.11
C THR A 443 -6.14 -2.41 -13.79
N LYS A 444 -6.83 -1.27 -13.90
CA LYS A 444 -8.28 -1.17 -13.73
C LYS A 444 -8.99 -1.35 -15.09
N GLU A 445 -8.48 -0.68 -16.11
CA GLU A 445 -8.94 -0.80 -17.48
C GLU A 445 -7.74 -0.86 -18.42
N LYS A 446 -7.78 -1.71 -19.41
CA LYS A 446 -6.76 -1.82 -20.47
C LYS A 446 -7.30 -1.15 -21.73
N GLY A 447 -6.65 -0.07 -22.14
CA GLY A 447 -6.92 0.62 -23.39
C GLY A 447 -6.40 -0.15 -24.60
N SER A 448 -6.27 0.57 -25.72
CA SER A 448 -5.90 -0.06 -27.00
C SER A 448 -4.41 -0.19 -27.22
N THR A 449 -3.57 0.54 -26.51
CA THR A 449 -2.11 0.51 -26.71
C THR A 449 -1.34 0.26 -25.43
N ASP A 450 -0.23 -0.46 -25.55
CA ASP A 450 0.69 -0.71 -24.44
C ASP A 450 1.38 0.57 -23.98
N LYS A 451 1.60 1.55 -24.87
CA LYS A 451 2.10 2.88 -24.55
C LYS A 451 1.19 3.61 -23.56
N ASP A 452 -0.12 3.63 -23.82
CA ASP A 452 -1.10 4.28 -22.95
C ASP A 452 -1.16 3.61 -21.58
N LEU A 453 -0.97 2.28 -21.52
CA LEU A 453 -0.94 1.53 -20.26
C LEU A 453 0.32 1.88 -19.43
N ALA A 454 1.49 1.94 -20.08
CA ALA A 454 2.74 2.31 -19.40
C ALA A 454 2.71 3.77 -18.92
N GLU A 455 2.20 4.69 -19.73
CA GLU A 455 2.04 6.10 -19.36
C GLU A 455 1.04 6.26 -18.21
N ALA A 456 -0.10 5.59 -18.26
CA ALA A 456 -1.09 5.60 -17.16
C ALA A 456 -0.47 5.08 -15.85
N ALA A 457 0.34 4.01 -15.92
CA ALA A 457 1.03 3.47 -14.76
C ALA A 457 2.02 4.46 -14.15
N MET A 458 2.83 5.14 -14.98
CA MET A 458 3.82 6.11 -14.48
C MET A 458 3.15 7.36 -13.92
N ARG A 459 2.09 7.87 -14.57
CA ARG A 459 1.29 8.99 -14.07
C ARG A 459 0.60 8.65 -12.73
N ALA A 460 0.04 7.44 -12.61
CA ALA A 460 -0.54 6.96 -11.36
C ALA A 460 0.53 6.84 -10.25
N PHE A 461 1.72 6.34 -10.60
CA PHE A 461 2.86 6.26 -9.67
C PHE A 461 3.27 7.64 -9.16
N GLY A 462 3.41 8.62 -10.05
CA GLY A 462 3.74 10.00 -9.69
C GLY A 462 2.66 10.65 -8.82
N THR A 463 1.37 10.50 -9.19
CA THR A 463 0.22 10.98 -8.41
C THR A 463 0.22 10.38 -6.99
N CYS A 464 0.48 9.09 -6.87
CA CYS A 464 0.55 8.41 -5.58
C CYS A 464 1.77 8.86 -4.76
N LEU A 465 2.93 9.02 -5.41
CA LEU A 465 4.16 9.51 -4.77
C LEU A 465 3.98 10.94 -4.25
N LYS A 466 3.30 11.82 -5.01
CA LYS A 466 2.93 13.16 -4.54
C LYS A 466 2.20 13.11 -3.21
N GLN A 467 1.17 12.26 -3.08
CA GLN A 467 0.44 12.10 -1.82
C GLN A 467 1.35 11.58 -0.70
N CYS A 468 2.18 10.57 -0.98
CA CYS A 468 3.06 9.96 0.01
C CYS A 468 4.11 10.93 0.56
N LYS A 469 4.74 11.74 -0.32
CA LYS A 469 5.79 12.69 0.04
C LYS A 469 5.29 13.98 0.66
N SER A 470 4.00 14.30 0.49
CA SER A 470 3.39 15.52 1.04
C SER A 470 3.54 15.59 2.55
N ILE A 471 3.90 16.77 3.05
CA ILE A 471 4.07 17.04 4.47
C ILE A 471 2.70 17.40 5.07
N ASP A 472 2.29 16.65 6.08
CA ASP A 472 1.13 16.97 6.90
C ASP A 472 1.59 17.78 8.13
N PRO A 473 1.27 19.07 8.21
CA PRO A 473 1.71 19.91 9.33
C PRO A 473 1.17 19.44 10.69
N ARG A 474 0.06 18.70 10.69
CA ARG A 474 -0.53 18.12 11.92
C ARG A 474 0.36 17.05 12.55
N ARG A 475 1.25 16.43 11.78
CA ARG A 475 2.21 15.44 12.29
C ARG A 475 3.38 16.07 13.06
N ALA A 476 3.56 17.39 12.98
CA ALA A 476 4.62 18.12 13.67
C ALA A 476 6.03 17.49 13.52
N GLY A 477 6.33 16.94 12.33
CA GLY A 477 7.59 16.25 12.04
C GLY A 477 7.69 14.82 12.58
N ALA A 478 6.63 14.25 13.15
CA ALA A 478 6.61 12.86 13.57
C ALA A 478 6.55 11.90 12.38
N VAL A 479 7.13 10.71 12.55
CA VAL A 479 7.02 9.62 11.58
C VAL A 479 5.67 8.93 11.74
N ALA A 480 4.96 8.73 10.63
CA ALA A 480 3.66 8.05 10.61
C ALA A 480 3.83 6.52 10.80
N SER A 481 4.19 6.08 12.00
CA SER A 481 4.43 4.68 12.32
C SER A 481 3.98 4.36 13.74
N SER A 482 3.22 3.29 13.92
CA SER A 482 2.86 2.76 15.24
C SER A 482 4.09 2.29 16.04
N LYS A 483 5.22 2.01 15.36
CA LYS A 483 6.50 1.63 15.97
C LYS A 483 7.36 2.85 16.32
N GLY A 484 6.93 4.09 15.99
CA GLY A 484 7.70 5.32 16.18
C GLY A 484 8.90 5.51 15.25
N THR A 485 9.20 4.53 14.42
CA THR A 485 10.31 4.55 13.44
C THR A 485 9.93 3.76 12.19
N LEU A 486 10.57 4.08 11.06
CA LEU A 486 10.59 3.26 9.84
C LEU A 486 11.95 2.57 9.64
N SER A 487 12.88 2.74 10.58
CA SER A 487 14.15 2.01 10.54
C SER A 487 13.90 0.51 10.76
N VAL A 488 14.54 -0.31 9.95
CA VAL A 488 14.52 -1.77 10.07
C VAL A 488 15.67 -2.21 10.95
#